data_471925f6b9612d465465cb6517a9b0e7
#
_entry.id   471925f6b9612d465465cb6517a9b0e7
#
_cell.length_a   1.000
_cell.length_b   1.000
_cell.length_c   1.000
_cell.angle_alpha   90.00
_cell.angle_beta   90.00
_cell.angle_gamma   90.00
#
_symmetry.space_group_name_H-M   'P 1'
#
loop_
_entity.id
_entity.type
_entity.pdbx_description
1 polymer ?
#
loop_
_entity_poly.entity_id
_entity_poly.type
_entity_poly.pdbx_seq_one_letter_code
_entity_poly.pdbx_strand_id
1 'polypeptide(L)'
;MKSPYAMTKKLVEHIAPPNAIGMRFFTVFGEKGRPDMLYRMAQEGKVRHMTENKRDFTPVEHVVKCIRTLLNKGNMGEFYEIGTGISRTPKQFLQRNAVKVPQVAYVKKYDESLNTCANVSKMEALLKQ
;
A
#
# COMPACT_ATOMS: atom_id res chain seq x y z
N MET A 1 15.36 5.77 8.85
CA MET A 1 14.70 6.73 7.93
C MET A 1 15.66 7.02 6.82
N LYS A 2 15.33 6.62 5.61
CA LYS A 2 16.34 6.57 4.53
C LYS A 2 16.07 7.50 3.35
N SER A 3 14.91 8.19 3.29
CA SER A 3 14.62 9.07 2.17
C SER A 3 13.97 10.38 2.65
N PRO A 4 14.14 11.48 1.88
CA PRO A 4 13.44 12.73 2.18
C PRO A 4 11.92 12.53 2.19
N TYR A 5 11.37 11.72 1.29
CA TYR A 5 9.94 11.42 1.26
C TYR A 5 9.48 10.77 2.56
N ALA A 6 10.19 9.73 3.04
CA ALA A 6 9.83 9.06 4.28
C ALA A 6 9.93 10.01 5.47
N MET A 7 10.92 10.91 5.48
CA MET A 7 11.07 11.92 6.53
C MET A 7 9.89 12.89 6.55
N THR A 8 9.44 13.36 5.38
CA THR A 8 8.29 14.25 5.31
C THR A 8 7.01 13.60 5.78
N LYS A 9 6.79 12.33 5.44
CA LYS A 9 5.62 11.57 5.91
C LYS A 9 5.63 11.42 7.43
N LYS A 10 6.78 11.11 7.99
CA LYS A 10 6.92 10.99 9.45
C LYS A 10 6.70 12.33 10.15
N LEU A 11 7.18 13.42 9.56
CA LEU A 11 6.97 14.76 10.11
C LEU A 11 5.48 15.11 10.13
N VAL A 12 4.75 14.82 9.05
CA VAL A 12 3.29 15.04 9.00
C VAL A 12 2.60 14.31 10.14
N GLU A 13 2.96 13.05 10.39
CA GLU A 13 2.40 12.28 11.50
C GLU A 13 2.73 12.93 12.86
N HIS A 14 3.95 13.44 12.99
CA HIS A 14 4.42 14.02 14.25
C HIS A 14 3.70 15.33 14.60
N ILE A 15 3.37 16.13 13.60
CA ILE A 15 2.70 17.43 13.81
C ILE A 15 1.18 17.36 13.65
N ALA A 16 0.61 16.17 13.39
CA ALA A 16 -0.82 16.03 13.25
C ALA A 16 -1.54 16.44 14.54
N PRO A 17 -2.68 17.15 14.43
CA PRO A 17 -3.41 17.56 15.62
C PRO A 17 -4.04 16.37 16.34
N PRO A 18 -4.27 16.47 17.67
CA PRO A 18 -4.80 15.34 18.44
C PRO A 18 -6.24 14.94 18.08
N ASN A 19 -6.97 15.78 17.35
CA ASN A 19 -8.31 15.48 16.89
C ASN A 19 -8.33 14.93 15.45
N ALA A 20 -7.20 14.45 14.97
CA ALA A 20 -7.08 13.82 13.65
C ALA A 20 -6.98 12.29 13.78
N ILE A 21 -7.33 11.60 12.72
CA ILE A 21 -7.12 10.16 12.59
C ILE A 21 -6.10 9.98 11.46
N GLY A 22 -4.99 9.30 11.76
CA GLY A 22 -3.95 9.03 10.77
C GLY A 22 -4.20 7.73 10.03
N MET A 23 -3.92 7.73 8.73
CA MET A 23 -4.01 6.53 7.92
C MET A 23 -2.70 6.35 7.16
N ARG A 24 -2.09 5.18 7.31
CA ARG A 24 -0.88 4.79 6.60
C ARG A 24 -1.26 3.79 5.53
N PHE A 25 -1.28 4.26 4.27
CA PHE A 25 -1.62 3.40 3.14
C PHE A 25 -0.38 2.63 2.69
N PHE A 26 -0.63 1.43 2.18
CA PHE A 26 0.39 0.63 1.52
C PHE A 26 0.18 0.75 0.01
N THR A 27 0.57 -0.25 -0.77
CA THR A 27 0.52 -0.11 -2.23
C THR A 27 -0.92 -0.31 -2.72
N VAL A 28 -1.66 0.78 -2.86
CA VAL A 28 -3.07 0.75 -3.29
C VAL A 28 -3.14 0.56 -4.80
N PHE A 29 -4.03 -0.31 -5.26
CA PHE A 29 -4.25 -0.55 -6.67
C PHE A 29 -5.74 -0.63 -7.00
N GLY A 30 -6.07 -0.41 -8.27
CA GLY A 30 -7.42 -0.48 -8.79
C GLY A 30 -7.45 -0.10 -10.26
N GLU A 31 -8.58 -0.33 -10.92
CA GLU A 31 -8.71 -0.08 -12.36
C GLU A 31 -8.49 1.38 -12.74
N LYS A 32 -8.86 2.29 -11.85
CA LYS A 32 -8.69 3.74 -12.05
C LYS A 32 -7.44 4.28 -11.40
N GLY A 33 -6.49 3.42 -11.05
CA GLY A 33 -5.23 3.82 -10.45
C GLY A 33 -4.33 4.61 -11.42
N ARG A 34 -3.25 5.14 -10.87
CA ARG A 34 -2.30 5.94 -11.66
C ARG A 34 -1.68 5.07 -12.75
N PRO A 35 -1.53 5.63 -13.98
CA PRO A 35 -0.97 4.85 -15.10
C PRO A 35 0.51 4.49 -14.93
N ASP A 36 1.23 5.15 -14.02
CA ASP A 36 2.63 4.86 -13.73
C ASP A 36 2.84 3.82 -12.62
N MET A 37 1.75 3.23 -12.11
CA MET A 37 1.83 2.17 -11.10
C MET A 37 1.80 0.79 -11.77
N LEU A 38 2.39 -0.20 -11.10
CA LEU A 38 2.61 -1.53 -11.65
C LEU A 38 1.36 -2.16 -12.28
N TYR A 39 0.22 -2.10 -11.60
CA TYR A 39 -1.00 -2.75 -12.06
C TYR A 39 -1.43 -2.25 -13.44
N ARG A 40 -1.52 -0.93 -13.59
CA ARG A 40 -1.89 -0.31 -14.86
C ARG A 40 -0.81 -0.51 -15.93
N MET A 41 0.44 -0.36 -15.56
CA MET A 41 1.55 -0.56 -16.50
C MET A 41 1.58 -1.99 -17.03
N ALA A 42 1.33 -2.98 -16.17
CA ALA A 42 1.32 -4.38 -16.60
C ALA A 42 0.13 -4.68 -17.52
N GLN A 43 -1.04 -4.13 -17.21
CA GLN A 43 -2.21 -4.27 -18.08
C GLN A 43 -1.98 -3.68 -19.47
N GLU A 44 -1.21 -2.60 -19.56
CA GLU A 44 -0.94 -1.90 -20.81
C GLU A 44 0.35 -2.35 -21.50
N GLY A 45 1.05 -3.35 -20.93
CA GLY A 45 2.28 -3.86 -21.50
C GLY A 45 3.47 -2.89 -21.43
N LYS A 46 3.48 -1.97 -20.48
CA LYS A 46 4.47 -0.89 -20.38
C LYS A 46 5.54 -1.11 -19.31
N VAL A 47 5.56 -2.26 -18.65
CA VAL A 47 6.55 -2.56 -17.61
C VAL A 47 7.90 -2.83 -18.27
N ARG A 48 8.94 -2.11 -17.81
CA ARG A 48 10.30 -2.23 -18.37
C ARG A 48 11.19 -3.14 -17.56
N HIS A 49 10.93 -3.27 -16.25
CA HIS A 49 11.69 -4.13 -15.35
C HIS A 49 10.82 -4.52 -14.18
N MET A 50 11.23 -5.58 -13.49
CA MET A 50 10.52 -6.09 -12.31
C MET A 50 11.48 -6.18 -11.13
N THR A 51 10.93 -6.23 -9.93
CA THR A 51 11.68 -6.48 -8.70
C THR A 51 11.09 -7.66 -7.96
N GLU A 52 11.81 -8.17 -6.98
CA GLU A 52 11.32 -9.22 -6.09
C GLU A 52 10.95 -8.69 -4.71
N ASN A 53 10.94 -7.37 -4.54
CA ASN A 53 10.57 -6.74 -3.27
C ASN A 53 9.08 -6.96 -3.01
N LYS A 54 8.77 -7.50 -1.84
CA LYS A 54 7.37 -7.73 -1.48
C LYS A 54 6.71 -6.44 -1.01
N ARG A 55 5.47 -6.26 -1.42
CA ARG A 55 4.64 -5.13 -1.02
C ARG A 55 3.27 -5.64 -0.61
N ASP A 56 2.60 -4.90 0.25
CA ASP A 56 1.21 -5.15 0.58
C ASP A 56 0.34 -4.45 -0.47
N PHE A 57 0.03 -5.17 -1.54
CA PHE A 57 -0.83 -4.65 -2.61
C PHE A 57 -2.28 -4.67 -2.13
N THR A 58 -2.86 -3.50 -1.96
CA THR A 58 -4.15 -3.31 -1.29
C THR A 58 -5.20 -2.84 -2.30
N PRO A 59 -6.30 -3.59 -2.49
CA PRO A 59 -7.37 -3.14 -3.38
C PRO A 59 -7.99 -1.84 -2.89
N VAL A 60 -8.29 -0.93 -3.81
CA VAL A 60 -8.88 0.37 -3.45
C VAL A 60 -10.22 0.21 -2.74
N GLU A 61 -10.99 -0.82 -3.06
CA GLU A 61 -12.26 -1.12 -2.41
C GLU A 61 -12.08 -1.37 -0.92
N HIS A 62 -11.02 -2.07 -0.55
CA HIS A 62 -10.70 -2.30 0.86
C HIS A 62 -10.31 -1.00 1.56
N VAL A 63 -9.55 -0.14 0.88
CA VAL A 63 -9.17 1.18 1.41
C VAL A 63 -10.42 2.01 1.71
N VAL A 64 -11.36 2.05 0.78
CA VAL A 64 -12.63 2.80 0.95
C VAL A 64 -13.41 2.25 2.15
N LYS A 65 -13.51 0.94 2.28
CA LYS A 65 -14.17 0.30 3.43
C LYS A 65 -13.53 0.71 4.74
N CYS A 66 -12.21 0.72 4.81
CA CYS A 66 -11.48 1.13 6.00
C CYS A 66 -11.72 2.60 6.34
N ILE A 67 -11.69 3.48 5.33
CA ILE A 67 -11.95 4.91 5.54
C ILE A 67 -13.34 5.13 6.11
N ARG A 68 -14.36 4.47 5.56
CA ARG A 68 -15.73 4.56 6.08
C ARG A 68 -15.83 4.09 7.52
N THR A 69 -15.16 3.00 7.84
CA THR A 69 -15.15 2.47 9.20
C THR A 69 -14.48 3.45 10.15
N LEU A 70 -13.37 4.07 9.76
CA LEU A 70 -12.67 5.04 10.59
C LEU A 70 -13.49 6.31 10.80
N LEU A 71 -14.25 6.76 9.81
CA LEU A 71 -15.13 7.91 9.96
C LEU A 71 -16.21 7.68 11.03
N ASN A 72 -16.64 6.44 11.20
CA ASN A 72 -17.70 6.08 12.16
C ASN A 72 -17.17 5.61 13.50
N LYS A 73 -16.05 4.92 13.53
CA LYS A 73 -15.57 4.20 14.72
C LYS A 73 -14.11 4.48 15.06
N GLY A 74 -13.39 5.26 14.26
CA GLY A 74 -11.98 5.51 14.51
C GLY A 74 -11.77 6.38 15.75
N ASN A 75 -10.66 6.15 16.44
CA ASN A 75 -10.29 6.92 17.63
C ASN A 75 -9.38 8.08 17.23
N MET A 76 -9.76 9.29 17.62
CA MET A 76 -8.93 10.46 17.37
C MET A 76 -7.57 10.35 18.03
N GLY A 77 -6.55 10.84 17.37
CA GLY A 77 -5.18 10.75 17.85
C GLY A 77 -4.48 9.45 17.49
N GLU A 78 -5.19 8.50 16.93
CA GLU A 78 -4.65 7.20 16.55
C GLU A 78 -4.24 7.14 15.08
N PHE A 79 -3.27 6.28 14.79
CA PHE A 79 -2.80 5.99 13.42
C PHE A 79 -3.14 4.54 13.08
N TYR A 80 -3.70 4.33 11.90
CA TYR A 80 -4.13 3.01 11.43
C TYR A 80 -3.40 2.64 10.16
N GLU A 81 -2.85 1.43 10.10
CA GLU A 81 -2.26 0.92 8.88
C GLU A 81 -3.34 0.26 8.02
N ILE A 82 -3.45 0.72 6.79
CA ILE A 82 -4.50 0.30 5.86
C ILE A 82 -3.87 -0.58 4.78
N GLY A 83 -4.07 -1.88 4.90
CA GLY A 83 -3.54 -2.87 3.99
C GLY A 83 -4.26 -4.19 4.16
N THR A 84 -3.75 -5.23 3.49
CA THR A 84 -4.31 -6.58 3.58
C THR A 84 -3.67 -7.40 4.70
N GLY A 85 -2.47 -7.02 5.14
CA GLY A 85 -1.68 -7.82 6.07
C GLY A 85 -0.89 -8.94 5.40
N ILE A 86 -0.91 -9.01 4.07
CA ILE A 86 -0.19 -10.02 3.30
C ILE A 86 0.67 -9.32 2.27
N SER A 87 1.99 -9.57 2.32
CA SER A 87 2.91 -9.02 1.32
C SER A 87 3.12 -10.03 0.19
N ARG A 88 3.28 -9.51 -1.03
CA ARG A 88 3.49 -10.33 -2.23
C ARG A 88 4.56 -9.69 -3.10
N THR A 89 5.29 -10.52 -3.85
CA THR A 89 6.16 -10.00 -4.91
C THR A 89 5.28 -9.44 -6.04
N PRO A 90 5.82 -8.55 -6.89
CA PRO A 90 5.07 -8.06 -8.05
C PRO A 90 4.53 -9.20 -8.94
N LYS A 91 5.34 -10.25 -9.15
CA LYS A 91 4.90 -11.41 -9.92
C LYS A 91 3.69 -12.10 -9.29
N GLN A 92 3.74 -12.37 -7.99
CA GLN A 92 2.64 -13.00 -7.26
C GLN A 92 1.38 -12.15 -7.34
N PHE A 93 1.54 -10.84 -7.17
CA PHE A 93 0.43 -9.89 -7.25
C PHE A 93 -0.25 -9.92 -8.62
N LEU A 94 0.53 -9.88 -9.71
CA LEU A 94 -0.04 -9.90 -11.05
C LEU A 94 -0.72 -11.22 -11.34
N GLN A 95 -0.13 -12.35 -10.95
CA GLN A 95 -0.74 -13.67 -11.14
C GLN A 95 -2.07 -13.77 -10.41
N ARG A 96 -2.13 -13.27 -9.18
CA ARG A 96 -3.35 -13.30 -8.36
C ARG A 96 -4.48 -12.49 -9.00
N ASN A 97 -4.15 -11.44 -9.73
CA ASN A 97 -5.12 -10.55 -10.34
C ASN A 97 -5.34 -10.84 -11.83
N ALA A 98 -4.88 -12.01 -12.30
CA ALA A 98 -5.06 -12.46 -13.68
C ALA A 98 -4.49 -11.48 -14.71
N VAL A 99 -3.41 -10.79 -14.36
CA VAL A 99 -2.67 -9.92 -15.27
C VAL A 99 -1.42 -10.66 -15.73
N LYS A 100 -1.15 -10.59 -17.04
CA LYS A 100 0.03 -11.24 -17.61
C LYS A 100 1.31 -10.70 -16.99
N VAL A 101 2.17 -11.61 -16.51
CA VAL A 101 3.47 -11.24 -15.95
C VAL A 101 4.40 -10.84 -17.10
N PRO A 102 4.95 -9.61 -17.07
CA PRO A 102 5.86 -9.18 -18.14
C PRO A 102 7.17 -9.97 -18.12
N GLN A 103 7.66 -10.32 -19.30
CA GLN A 103 8.94 -11.00 -19.45
C GLN A 103 10.03 -9.96 -19.62
N VAL A 104 10.51 -9.44 -18.52
CA VAL A 104 11.49 -8.35 -18.47
C VAL A 104 12.57 -8.69 -17.44
N ALA A 105 13.68 -7.95 -17.50
CA ALA A 105 14.78 -8.15 -16.56
C ALA A 105 14.36 -7.78 -15.13
N TYR A 106 14.91 -8.49 -14.15
CA TYR A 106 14.73 -8.16 -12.74
C TYR A 106 15.89 -7.29 -12.27
N VAL A 107 15.58 -6.27 -11.49
CA VAL A 107 16.56 -5.35 -10.94
C VAL A 107 16.47 -5.30 -9.42
N LYS A 108 17.58 -5.03 -8.76
CA LYS A 108 17.62 -4.74 -7.32
C LYS A 108 17.60 -3.23 -7.13
N LYS A 109 16.77 -2.78 -6.19
CA LYS A 109 16.76 -1.38 -5.75
C LYS A 109 17.36 -1.30 -4.36
N TYR A 110 18.45 -0.56 -4.24
CA TYR A 110 19.23 -0.52 -3.00
C TYR A 110 18.59 0.32 -1.90
N ASP A 111 17.83 1.36 -2.27
CA ASP A 111 17.31 2.34 -1.32
C ASP A 111 15.89 2.06 -0.85
N GLU A 112 15.31 0.92 -1.23
CA GLU A 112 13.97 0.53 -0.81
C GLU A 112 14.02 -0.55 0.26
N SER A 113 13.05 -0.52 1.18
CA SER A 113 12.80 -1.65 2.04
C SER A 113 12.52 -2.88 1.18
N LEU A 114 13.18 -4.00 1.48
CA LEU A 114 13.01 -5.22 0.70
C LEU A 114 11.57 -5.71 0.73
N ASN A 115 10.93 -5.61 1.89
CA ASN A 115 9.54 -6.05 2.06
C ASN A 115 8.78 -5.05 2.92
N THR A 116 7.56 -4.77 2.53
CA THR A 116 6.64 -3.97 3.35
C THR A 116 5.32 -4.69 3.50
N CYS A 117 4.73 -4.58 4.68
CA CYS A 117 3.46 -5.23 4.98
C CYS A 117 2.76 -4.45 6.08
N ALA A 118 1.45 -4.25 5.94
CA ALA A 118 0.67 -3.56 6.95
C ALA A 118 0.50 -4.43 8.20
N ASN A 119 0.56 -3.80 9.36
CA ASN A 119 0.08 -4.41 10.59
C ASN A 119 -1.39 -4.05 10.74
N VAL A 120 -2.27 -4.99 10.42
CA VAL A 120 -3.70 -4.73 10.32
C VAL A 120 -4.47 -4.94 11.62
N SER A 121 -3.80 -5.23 12.73
CA SER A 121 -4.45 -5.59 14.00
C SER A 121 -5.46 -4.54 14.47
N LYS A 122 -5.07 -3.27 14.50
CA LYS A 122 -5.96 -2.18 14.96
C LYS A 122 -7.15 -2.01 14.03
N MET A 123 -6.90 -2.03 12.71
CA MET A 123 -7.96 -1.84 11.72
C MET A 123 -8.94 -3.01 11.74
N GLU A 124 -8.43 -4.25 11.81
CA GLU A 124 -9.26 -5.44 11.87
C GLU A 124 -10.17 -5.45 13.09
N ALA A 125 -9.69 -4.97 14.23
CA ALA A 125 -10.51 -4.89 15.45
C ALA A 125 -11.73 -3.99 15.24
N LEU A 126 -11.57 -2.88 14.51
CA LEU A 126 -12.69 -1.99 14.17
C LEU A 126 -13.62 -2.60 13.11
N LEU A 127 -13.07 -3.28 12.12
CA LEU A 127 -13.86 -3.88 11.03
C LEU A 127 -14.77 -5.01 11.56
N LYS A 128 -14.39 -5.64 12.63
CA LYS A 128 -15.17 -6.74 13.25
C LYS A 128 -16.25 -6.29 14.21
N GLN A 129 -16.30 -5.03 14.55
CA GLN A 129 -17.35 -4.51 15.44
C GLN A 129 -18.71 -4.43 14.75
#